data_a7876fa2372022a01173e582c4c3d014
#
_entry.id   a7876fa2372022a01173e582c4c3d014
#
_cell.length_a   1.000
_cell.length_b   1.000
_cell.length_c   1.000
_cell.angle_alpha   90.00
_cell.angle_beta   90.00
_cell.angle_gamma   90.00
#
_symmetry.space_group_name_H-M   'P 1'
#
loop_
_entity.id
_entity.type
_entity.pdbx_description
1 polymer ?
#
loop_
_entity_poly.entity_id
_entity_poly.type
_entity_poly.pdbx_seq_one_letter_code
_entity_poly.pdbx_strand_id
1 'polypeptide(L)'
;NVKEYMKTGISCEKYFDVMLAWYVLGTESSQDLENIIFSELGVNLEKFEEQFKKRKISEVSNDEKAEFLWKRAFYIKGLEVILEDRLRTEDLHDIFENLENKLVPVLASMENFGIKIDINYFENYKKELQENIEKLEKDIYTLSGETFNIGSPKQLGEILFEKMGIAGGKKTKTGYSTAVDVLEKLSEDYPIVAKVMEYHTYA
;
A
#
# COMPACT_ATOMS: atom_id res chain seq x y z
N ASN A 1 -0.31 12.79 -15.16
CA ASN A 1 -1.41 12.27 -14.33
C ASN A 1 -2.68 13.08 -14.58
N VAL A 2 -3.70 12.45 -15.17
CA VAL A 2 -4.97 13.10 -15.57
C VAL A 2 -5.63 13.82 -14.39
N LYS A 3 -5.65 13.22 -13.21
CA LYS A 3 -6.20 13.80 -11.97
C LYS A 3 -5.58 15.15 -11.63
N GLU A 4 -4.26 15.30 -11.73
CA GLU A 4 -3.57 16.56 -11.42
C GLU A 4 -3.87 17.63 -12.48
N TYR A 5 -3.95 17.27 -13.76
CA TYR A 5 -4.37 18.19 -14.80
C TYR A 5 -5.81 18.68 -14.59
N MET A 6 -6.74 17.80 -14.22
CA MET A 6 -8.13 18.19 -13.93
C MET A 6 -8.22 19.22 -12.80
N LYS A 7 -7.38 19.12 -11.76
CA LYS A 7 -7.32 20.12 -10.67
C LYS A 7 -6.90 21.51 -11.16
N THR A 8 -6.09 21.58 -12.20
CA THR A 8 -5.64 22.86 -12.80
C THR A 8 -6.60 23.38 -13.87
N GLY A 9 -7.72 22.71 -14.12
CA GLY A 9 -8.68 23.09 -15.17
C GLY A 9 -8.25 22.69 -16.57
N ILE A 10 -7.19 21.91 -16.73
CA ILE A 10 -6.71 21.42 -18.02
C ILE A 10 -7.46 20.13 -18.36
N SER A 11 -8.12 20.10 -19.53
CA SER A 11 -8.74 18.90 -20.08
C SER A 11 -7.75 18.16 -20.97
N CYS A 12 -7.58 16.87 -20.75
CA CYS A 12 -6.81 15.96 -21.59
C CYS A 12 -7.80 15.08 -22.37
N GLU A 13 -8.10 15.46 -23.61
CA GLU A 13 -9.06 14.72 -24.46
C GLU A 13 -8.44 13.48 -25.10
N LYS A 14 -7.14 13.53 -25.39
CA LYS A 14 -6.39 12.42 -25.98
C LYS A 14 -5.10 12.19 -25.20
N TYR A 15 -4.91 10.97 -24.76
CA TYR A 15 -3.71 10.52 -24.07
C TYR A 15 -3.55 9.02 -24.27
N PHE A 16 -2.35 8.54 -24.12
CA PHE A 16 -2.01 7.13 -24.05
C PHE A 16 -1.31 6.87 -22.73
N ASP A 17 -1.88 6.04 -21.88
CA ASP A 17 -1.28 5.67 -20.59
C ASP A 17 -0.44 4.41 -20.77
N VAL A 18 0.89 4.56 -20.77
CA VAL A 18 1.83 3.44 -20.97
C VAL A 18 1.78 2.41 -19.84
N MET A 19 1.46 2.84 -18.61
CA MET A 19 1.36 1.92 -17.48
C MET A 19 0.08 1.09 -17.57
N LEU A 20 -1.01 1.71 -17.99
CA LEU A 20 -2.28 1.05 -18.22
C LEU A 20 -2.22 0.08 -19.41
N ALA A 21 -1.57 0.49 -20.53
CA ALA A 21 -1.33 -0.37 -21.67
C ALA A 21 -0.51 -1.62 -21.28
N TRP A 22 0.52 -1.43 -20.48
CA TRP A 22 1.33 -2.52 -19.92
C TRP A 22 0.52 -3.48 -19.04
N TYR A 23 -0.37 -2.93 -18.23
CA TYR A 23 -1.28 -3.73 -17.38
C TYR A 23 -2.24 -4.58 -18.23
N VAL A 24 -2.87 -3.98 -19.24
CA VAL A 24 -3.82 -4.68 -20.14
C VAL A 24 -3.14 -5.82 -20.92
N LEU A 25 -1.86 -5.69 -21.25
CA LEU A 25 -1.06 -6.75 -21.87
C LEU A 25 -0.76 -7.92 -20.92
N GLY A 26 -1.29 -7.90 -19.67
CA GLY A 26 -1.21 -9.03 -18.75
C GLY A 26 0.20 -9.33 -18.23
N THR A 27 1.08 -8.35 -18.19
CA THR A 27 2.44 -8.54 -17.71
C THR A 27 2.45 -8.70 -16.18
N GLU A 28 3.04 -9.80 -15.69
CA GLU A 28 3.18 -10.05 -14.26
C GLU A 28 4.25 -9.19 -13.57
N SER A 29 5.00 -8.43 -14.36
CA SER A 29 6.08 -7.56 -13.86
C SER A 29 5.54 -6.27 -13.26
N SER A 30 6.38 -5.63 -12.43
CA SER A 30 6.05 -4.34 -11.81
C SER A 30 5.61 -3.29 -12.84
N GLN A 31 4.57 -2.54 -12.50
CA GLN A 31 4.00 -1.46 -13.33
C GLN A 31 4.77 -0.13 -13.20
N ASP A 32 5.92 -0.12 -12.53
CA ASP A 32 6.77 1.06 -12.45
C ASP A 32 7.30 1.43 -13.85
N LEU A 33 7.27 2.71 -14.19
CA LEU A 33 7.69 3.20 -15.50
C LEU A 33 9.13 2.77 -15.86
N GLU A 34 10.05 2.82 -14.91
CA GLU A 34 11.44 2.43 -15.09
C GLU A 34 11.56 0.95 -15.48
N ASN A 35 10.76 0.08 -14.87
CA ASN A 35 10.73 -1.35 -15.20
C ASN A 35 10.15 -1.60 -16.59
N ILE A 36 9.12 -0.87 -17.00
CA ILE A 36 8.54 -0.97 -18.35
C ILE A 36 9.57 -0.52 -19.39
N ILE A 37 10.26 0.59 -19.15
CA ILE A 37 11.32 1.09 -20.03
C ILE A 37 12.45 0.06 -20.15
N PHE A 38 12.86 -0.54 -19.05
CA PHE A 38 13.89 -1.58 -19.07
C PHE A 38 13.44 -2.83 -19.84
N SER A 39 12.23 -3.29 -19.60
CA SER A 39 11.68 -4.49 -20.25
C SER A 39 11.54 -4.35 -21.76
N GLU A 40 11.02 -3.22 -22.24
CA GLU A 40 10.71 -3.02 -23.64
C GLU A 40 11.87 -2.39 -24.44
N LEU A 41 12.70 -1.59 -23.79
CA LEU A 41 13.75 -0.81 -24.48
C LEU A 41 15.18 -1.19 -24.03
N GLY A 42 15.32 -2.03 -23.00
CA GLY A 42 16.63 -2.41 -22.44
C GLY A 42 17.38 -1.26 -21.75
N VAL A 43 16.70 -0.15 -21.43
CA VAL A 43 17.30 1.03 -20.85
C VAL A 43 17.04 1.09 -19.35
N ASN A 44 18.11 1.18 -18.56
CA ASN A 44 17.99 1.31 -17.12
C ASN A 44 17.92 2.80 -16.72
N LEU A 45 16.82 3.20 -16.11
CA LEU A 45 16.65 4.53 -15.53
C LEU A 45 16.57 4.41 -14.01
N GLU A 46 17.33 5.26 -13.31
CA GLU A 46 17.28 5.34 -11.86
C GLU A 46 15.97 6.02 -11.41
N LYS A 47 15.34 5.50 -10.34
CA LYS A 47 14.21 6.18 -9.69
C LYS A 47 14.65 7.52 -9.09
N PHE A 48 13.69 8.39 -8.79
CA PHE A 48 13.97 9.72 -8.23
C PHE A 48 14.79 9.63 -6.94
N GLU A 49 14.45 8.74 -6.05
CA GLU A 49 15.12 8.52 -4.76
C GLU A 49 16.56 8.01 -4.92
N GLU A 50 16.82 7.24 -5.95
CA GLU A 50 18.15 6.70 -6.27
C GLU A 50 19.03 7.78 -6.88
N GLN A 51 18.52 8.48 -7.91
CA GLN A 51 19.27 9.53 -8.62
C GLN A 51 19.59 10.72 -7.70
N PHE A 52 18.64 11.12 -6.85
CA PHE A 52 18.80 12.31 -6.00
C PHE A 52 19.16 11.98 -4.54
N LYS A 53 19.48 10.73 -4.20
CA LYS A 53 20.03 10.29 -2.89
C LYS A 53 19.24 10.85 -1.70
N LYS A 54 17.92 10.71 -1.73
CA LYS A 54 16.99 11.16 -0.67
C LYS A 54 16.87 12.70 -0.49
N ARG A 55 17.41 13.52 -1.40
CA ARG A 55 17.15 14.97 -1.41
C ARG A 55 15.64 15.20 -1.62
N LYS A 56 15.09 16.18 -0.92
CA LYS A 56 13.70 16.61 -1.17
C LYS A 56 13.60 17.26 -2.55
N ILE A 57 12.45 17.15 -3.19
CA ILE A 57 12.22 17.75 -4.52
C ILE A 57 12.49 19.26 -4.56
N SER A 58 12.32 19.96 -3.43
CA SER A 58 12.63 21.38 -3.27
C SER A 58 14.14 21.70 -3.30
N GLU A 59 14.99 20.71 -3.03
CA GLU A 59 16.45 20.83 -2.96
C GLU A 59 17.14 20.47 -4.30
N VAL A 60 16.37 19.93 -5.24
CA VAL A 60 16.83 19.59 -6.59
C VAL A 60 16.68 20.82 -7.49
N SER A 61 17.72 21.17 -8.25
CA SER A 61 17.66 22.32 -9.17
C SER A 61 16.66 22.09 -10.31
N ASN A 62 16.22 23.17 -10.93
CA ASN A 62 15.29 23.06 -12.06
C ASN A 62 15.91 22.35 -13.27
N ASP A 63 17.19 22.50 -13.51
CA ASP A 63 17.90 21.84 -14.61
C ASP A 63 17.99 20.32 -14.37
N GLU A 64 18.32 19.88 -13.15
CA GLU A 64 18.31 18.47 -12.77
C GLU A 64 16.91 17.86 -12.92
N LYS A 65 15.87 18.59 -12.49
CA LYS A 65 14.46 18.17 -12.66
C LYS A 65 14.09 18.05 -14.14
N ALA A 66 14.47 19.06 -14.92
CA ALA A 66 14.20 19.08 -16.37
C ALA A 66 14.86 17.89 -17.08
N GLU A 67 16.11 17.58 -16.76
CA GLU A 67 16.82 16.42 -17.31
C GLU A 67 16.14 15.10 -16.91
N PHE A 68 15.78 14.96 -15.64
CA PHE A 68 15.08 13.78 -15.12
C PHE A 68 13.75 13.54 -15.84
N LEU A 69 12.94 14.58 -16.01
CA LEU A 69 11.63 14.51 -16.65
C LEU A 69 11.74 14.33 -18.18
N TRP A 70 12.72 15.00 -18.82
CA TRP A 70 12.91 14.88 -20.25
C TRP A 70 13.26 13.45 -20.67
N LYS A 71 14.17 12.80 -19.96
CA LYS A 71 14.54 11.40 -20.25
C LYS A 71 13.30 10.51 -20.20
N ARG A 72 12.45 10.67 -19.20
CA ARG A 72 11.21 9.89 -19.05
C ARG A 72 10.22 10.18 -20.17
N ALA A 73 9.98 11.44 -20.47
CA ALA A 73 9.08 11.83 -21.56
C ALA A 73 9.52 11.27 -22.92
N PHE A 74 10.83 11.27 -23.18
CA PHE A 74 11.40 10.68 -24.38
C PHE A 74 11.10 9.18 -24.49
N TYR A 75 11.34 8.41 -23.44
CA TYR A 75 11.08 6.97 -23.45
C TYR A 75 9.59 6.62 -23.42
N ILE A 76 8.76 7.41 -22.73
CA ILE A 76 7.30 7.24 -22.78
C ILE A 76 6.79 7.33 -24.22
N LYS A 77 7.32 8.29 -24.99
CA LYS A 77 6.92 8.41 -26.42
C LYS A 77 7.37 7.21 -27.28
N GLY A 78 8.50 6.61 -26.95
CA GLY A 78 8.94 5.35 -27.58
C GLY A 78 8.04 4.17 -27.20
N LEU A 79 7.70 4.07 -25.92
CA LEU A 79 6.81 3.01 -25.41
C LEU A 79 5.41 3.07 -26.01
N GLU A 80 4.85 4.26 -26.23
CA GLU A 80 3.53 4.43 -26.86
C GLU A 80 3.45 3.63 -28.16
N VAL A 81 4.44 3.77 -29.04
CA VAL A 81 4.46 3.10 -30.35
C VAL A 81 4.53 1.57 -30.20
N ILE A 82 5.38 1.09 -29.32
CA ILE A 82 5.60 -0.34 -29.10
C ILE A 82 4.37 -0.99 -28.46
N LEU A 83 3.85 -0.37 -27.39
CA LEU A 83 2.72 -0.93 -26.66
C LEU A 83 1.42 -0.86 -27.46
N GLU A 84 1.23 0.18 -28.27
CA GLU A 84 0.07 0.27 -29.18
C GLU A 84 0.10 -0.85 -30.23
N ASP A 85 1.26 -1.14 -30.82
CA ASP A 85 1.42 -2.24 -31.78
C ASP A 85 1.15 -3.60 -31.12
N ARG A 86 1.65 -3.82 -29.89
CA ARG A 86 1.39 -5.03 -29.12
C ARG A 86 -0.10 -5.19 -28.78
N LEU A 87 -0.76 -4.13 -28.31
CA LEU A 87 -2.20 -4.16 -28.02
C LEU A 87 -3.03 -4.57 -29.25
N ARG A 88 -2.64 -4.12 -30.44
CA ARG A 88 -3.28 -4.52 -31.70
C ARG A 88 -2.99 -5.97 -32.07
N THR A 89 -1.75 -6.39 -31.95
CA THR A 89 -1.31 -7.75 -32.28
C THR A 89 -1.95 -8.81 -31.37
N GLU A 90 -2.16 -8.47 -30.08
CA GLU A 90 -2.75 -9.34 -29.08
C GLU A 90 -4.28 -9.21 -28.97
N ASP A 91 -4.92 -8.42 -29.86
CA ASP A 91 -6.39 -8.16 -29.91
C ASP A 91 -6.95 -7.51 -28.61
N LEU A 92 -6.11 -6.73 -27.93
CA LEU A 92 -6.44 -6.05 -26.66
C LEU A 92 -6.70 -4.55 -26.83
N HIS A 93 -6.48 -4.00 -28.03
CA HIS A 93 -6.57 -2.57 -28.30
C HIS A 93 -7.97 -2.01 -28.03
N ASP A 94 -9.04 -2.75 -28.35
CA ASP A 94 -10.41 -2.32 -28.11
C ASP A 94 -10.71 -2.20 -26.62
N ILE A 95 -10.28 -3.17 -25.82
CA ILE A 95 -10.42 -3.12 -24.35
C ILE A 95 -9.65 -1.94 -23.79
N PHE A 96 -8.41 -1.73 -24.22
CA PHE A 96 -7.61 -0.60 -23.78
C PHE A 96 -8.27 0.74 -24.12
N GLU A 97 -8.63 0.97 -25.37
CA GLU A 97 -9.11 2.28 -25.85
C GLU A 97 -10.54 2.58 -25.41
N ASN A 98 -11.43 1.58 -25.47
CA ASN A 98 -12.86 1.78 -25.28
C ASN A 98 -13.36 1.51 -23.87
N LEU A 99 -12.59 0.84 -23.03
CA LEU A 99 -12.92 0.56 -21.64
C LEU A 99 -11.93 1.22 -20.68
N GLU A 100 -10.71 0.73 -20.64
CA GLU A 100 -9.74 1.09 -19.61
C GLU A 100 -9.31 2.56 -19.69
N ASN A 101 -8.96 3.02 -20.90
CA ASN A 101 -8.54 4.41 -21.11
C ASN A 101 -9.68 5.41 -20.84
N LYS A 102 -10.92 5.06 -21.15
CA LYS A 102 -12.11 5.89 -20.84
C LYS A 102 -12.46 5.91 -19.36
N LEU A 103 -12.07 4.90 -18.60
CA LEU A 103 -12.30 4.83 -17.16
C LEU A 103 -11.40 5.80 -16.38
N VAL A 104 -10.21 6.11 -16.87
CA VAL A 104 -9.23 7.00 -16.21
C VAL A 104 -9.82 8.36 -15.83
N PRO A 105 -10.45 9.15 -16.71
CA PRO A 105 -11.03 10.43 -16.32
C PRO A 105 -12.23 10.29 -15.37
N VAL A 106 -12.98 9.20 -15.46
CA VAL A 106 -14.09 8.92 -14.54
C VAL A 106 -13.54 8.72 -13.11
N LEU A 107 -12.55 7.85 -12.95
CA LEU A 107 -11.91 7.63 -11.66
C LEU A 107 -11.21 8.90 -11.13
N ALA A 108 -10.54 9.64 -11.99
CA ALA A 108 -9.93 10.91 -11.63
C ALA A 108 -10.98 11.94 -11.14
N SER A 109 -12.16 11.98 -11.77
CA SER A 109 -13.27 12.83 -11.36
C SER A 109 -13.82 12.39 -9.99
N MET A 110 -14.04 11.09 -9.79
CA MET A 110 -14.50 10.53 -8.51
C MET A 110 -13.54 10.85 -7.37
N GLU A 111 -12.24 10.68 -7.58
CA GLU A 111 -11.21 10.99 -6.58
C GLU A 111 -11.11 12.50 -6.30
N ASN A 112 -11.29 13.36 -7.29
CA ASN A 112 -11.30 14.82 -7.10
C ASN A 112 -12.56 15.30 -6.36
N PHE A 113 -13.70 14.66 -6.61
CA PHE A 113 -14.94 14.94 -5.89
C PHE A 113 -14.86 14.48 -4.43
N GLY A 114 -14.26 13.31 -4.20
CA GLY A 114 -14.10 12.71 -2.88
C GLY A 114 -15.41 12.17 -2.30
N ILE A 115 -15.34 11.79 -1.03
CA ILE A 115 -16.49 11.30 -0.26
C ILE A 115 -16.64 12.18 0.97
N LYS A 116 -17.87 12.66 1.22
CA LYS A 116 -18.20 13.36 2.47
C LYS A 116 -18.32 12.34 3.60
N ILE A 117 -17.50 12.52 4.64
CA ILE A 117 -17.55 11.72 5.86
C ILE A 117 -18.22 12.51 6.98
N ASP A 118 -18.90 11.82 7.89
CA ASP A 118 -19.41 12.40 9.13
C ASP A 118 -18.29 12.41 10.19
N ILE A 119 -17.67 13.57 10.35
CA ILE A 119 -16.54 13.74 11.29
C ILE A 119 -16.97 13.45 12.72
N ASN A 120 -18.19 13.90 13.11
CA ASN A 120 -18.69 13.71 14.47
C ASN A 120 -18.90 12.21 14.79
N TYR A 121 -19.40 11.46 13.81
CA TYR A 121 -19.52 10.01 13.95
C TYR A 121 -18.15 9.36 14.20
N PHE A 122 -17.17 9.72 13.39
CA PHE A 122 -15.81 9.16 13.53
C PHE A 122 -15.13 9.57 14.83
N GLU A 123 -15.33 10.80 15.30
CA GLU A 123 -14.80 11.25 16.59
C GLU A 123 -15.45 10.48 17.77
N ASN A 124 -16.75 10.23 17.73
CA ASN A 124 -17.43 9.43 18.75
C ASN A 124 -16.99 7.97 18.69
N TYR A 125 -16.90 7.40 17.50
CA TYR A 125 -16.43 6.03 17.30
C TYR A 125 -14.97 5.84 17.77
N LYS A 126 -14.12 6.84 17.51
CA LYS A 126 -12.73 6.84 18.04
C LYS A 126 -12.71 6.78 19.57
N LYS A 127 -13.59 7.51 20.26
CA LYS A 127 -13.66 7.47 21.73
C LYS A 127 -14.11 6.09 22.22
N GLU A 128 -15.13 5.52 21.59
CA GLU A 128 -15.60 4.18 21.91
C GLU A 128 -14.50 3.12 21.74
N LEU A 129 -13.78 3.18 20.61
CA LEU A 129 -12.63 2.30 20.36
C LEU A 129 -11.55 2.47 21.42
N GLN A 130 -11.21 3.71 21.77
CA GLN A 130 -10.19 4.01 22.78
C GLN A 130 -10.58 3.47 24.16
N GLU A 131 -11.84 3.62 24.56
CA GLU A 131 -12.35 3.07 25.83
C GLU A 131 -12.27 1.53 25.85
N ASN A 132 -12.59 0.87 24.74
CA ASN A 132 -12.48 -0.58 24.61
C ASN A 132 -11.02 -1.05 24.69
N ILE A 133 -10.11 -0.36 24.00
CA ILE A 133 -8.66 -0.64 24.05
C ILE A 133 -8.15 -0.52 25.49
N GLU A 134 -8.45 0.59 26.17
CA GLU A 134 -7.99 0.83 27.55
C GLU A 134 -8.54 -0.21 28.54
N LYS A 135 -9.77 -0.66 28.32
CA LYS A 135 -10.35 -1.75 29.13
C LYS A 135 -9.64 -3.06 28.89
N LEU A 136 -9.39 -3.42 27.64
CA LEU A 136 -8.68 -4.64 27.28
C LEU A 136 -7.23 -4.63 27.78
N GLU A 137 -6.53 -3.50 27.69
CA GLU A 137 -5.19 -3.35 28.26
C GLU A 137 -5.18 -3.63 29.77
N LYS A 138 -6.12 -3.05 30.51
CA LYS A 138 -6.24 -3.30 31.96
C LYS A 138 -6.51 -4.77 32.28
N ASP A 139 -7.40 -5.40 31.52
CA ASP A 139 -7.72 -6.81 31.69
C ASP A 139 -6.48 -7.69 31.40
N ILE A 140 -5.77 -7.41 30.30
CA ILE A 140 -4.56 -8.15 29.91
C ILE A 140 -3.46 -7.99 30.96
N TYR A 141 -3.19 -6.76 31.43
CA TYR A 141 -2.18 -6.52 32.47
C TYR A 141 -2.56 -7.14 33.80
N THR A 142 -3.85 -7.21 34.13
CA THR A 142 -4.32 -7.91 35.33
C THR A 142 -4.09 -9.40 35.22
N LEU A 143 -4.33 -10.00 34.06
CA LEU A 143 -4.14 -11.42 33.81
C LEU A 143 -2.65 -11.81 33.72
N SER A 144 -1.80 -10.95 33.17
CA SER A 144 -0.36 -11.17 33.04
C SER A 144 0.41 -10.86 34.32
N GLY A 145 -0.14 -10.02 35.22
CA GLY A 145 0.51 -9.53 36.42
C GLY A 145 1.54 -8.41 36.20
N GLU A 146 1.73 -7.95 34.96
CA GLU A 146 2.66 -6.87 34.59
C GLU A 146 2.22 -6.10 33.35
N THR A 147 2.79 -4.90 33.17
CA THR A 147 2.56 -4.06 31.99
C THR A 147 3.63 -4.32 30.94
N PHE A 148 3.22 -4.41 29.68
CA PHE A 148 4.10 -4.61 28.53
C PHE A 148 3.45 -4.05 27.27
N ASN A 149 4.20 -3.95 26.16
CA ASN A 149 3.64 -3.53 24.89
C ASN A 149 2.94 -4.71 24.20
N ILE A 150 1.59 -4.74 24.26
CA ILE A 150 0.74 -5.80 23.71
C ILE A 150 0.90 -5.89 22.19
N GLY A 151 1.09 -4.74 21.51
CA GLY A 151 1.38 -4.67 20.07
C GLY A 151 2.79 -5.13 19.66
N SER A 152 3.64 -5.54 20.64
CA SER A 152 4.97 -6.09 20.34
C SER A 152 4.95 -7.62 20.35
N PRO A 153 5.07 -8.29 19.19
CA PRO A 153 5.07 -9.75 19.12
C PRO A 153 6.12 -10.42 20.02
N LYS A 154 7.27 -9.76 20.19
CA LYS A 154 8.36 -10.25 21.04
C LYS A 154 7.96 -10.24 22.52
N GLN A 155 7.47 -9.09 23.02
CA GLN A 155 7.07 -8.97 24.42
C GLN A 155 5.86 -9.86 24.72
N LEU A 156 4.88 -9.88 23.82
CA LEU A 156 3.71 -10.73 23.96
C LEU A 156 4.10 -12.22 24.03
N GLY A 157 4.99 -12.67 23.14
CA GLY A 157 5.48 -14.05 23.14
C GLY A 157 6.24 -14.40 24.44
N GLU A 158 7.07 -13.49 24.96
CA GLU A 158 7.77 -13.66 26.24
C GLU A 158 6.78 -13.78 27.41
N ILE A 159 5.77 -12.91 27.47
CA ILE A 159 4.74 -12.96 28.52
C ILE A 159 3.96 -14.26 28.47
N LEU A 160 3.37 -14.59 27.32
CA LEU A 160 2.48 -15.74 27.21
C LEU A 160 3.22 -17.08 27.40
N PHE A 161 4.35 -17.26 26.73
CA PHE A 161 4.99 -18.57 26.62
C PHE A 161 6.14 -18.79 27.60
N GLU A 162 6.86 -17.74 28.04
CA GLU A 162 7.96 -17.89 28.99
C GLU A 162 7.52 -17.61 30.43
N LYS A 163 6.83 -16.48 30.67
CA LYS A 163 6.46 -16.11 32.05
C LYS A 163 5.20 -16.82 32.53
N MET A 164 4.16 -16.85 31.71
CA MET A 164 2.91 -17.54 32.07
C MET A 164 2.95 -19.03 31.77
N GLY A 165 3.92 -19.52 30.99
CA GLY A 165 4.08 -20.96 30.72
C GLY A 165 2.96 -21.57 29.89
N ILE A 166 2.26 -20.78 29.05
CA ILE A 166 1.18 -21.27 28.18
C ILE A 166 1.75 -22.31 27.22
N ALA A 167 1.17 -23.50 27.23
CA ALA A 167 1.58 -24.58 26.33
C ALA A 167 1.11 -24.34 24.88
N GLY A 168 1.85 -24.83 23.90
CA GLY A 168 1.47 -24.73 22.48
C GLY A 168 2.15 -23.60 21.70
N GLY A 169 3.03 -22.83 22.33
CA GLY A 169 3.82 -21.80 21.67
C GLY A 169 4.78 -22.36 20.62
N LYS A 170 4.70 -21.84 19.39
CA LYS A 170 5.60 -22.23 18.29
C LYS A 170 6.88 -21.38 18.34
N LYS A 171 8.03 -22.02 18.65
CA LYS A 171 9.33 -21.34 18.64
C LYS A 171 9.74 -20.94 17.22
N THR A 172 10.28 -19.73 17.11
CA THR A 172 10.89 -19.17 15.90
C THR A 172 12.37 -18.84 16.18
N LYS A 173 13.11 -18.39 15.18
CA LYS A 173 14.52 -17.97 15.35
C LYS A 173 14.69 -16.77 16.30
N THR A 174 13.64 -15.96 16.50
CA THR A 174 13.67 -14.70 17.26
C THR A 174 12.78 -14.68 18.48
N GLY A 175 12.20 -15.84 18.88
CA GLY A 175 11.29 -15.95 20.03
C GLY A 175 10.12 -16.89 19.72
N TYR A 176 8.93 -16.56 20.21
CA TYR A 176 7.71 -17.31 19.97
C TYR A 176 6.82 -16.63 18.91
N SER A 177 6.12 -17.45 18.12
CA SER A 177 5.13 -16.94 17.18
C SER A 177 3.88 -16.49 17.91
N THR A 178 3.45 -15.26 17.66
CA THR A 178 2.17 -14.68 18.08
C THR A 178 1.25 -14.44 16.89
N ALA A 179 1.42 -15.22 15.82
CA ALA A 179 0.57 -15.17 14.64
C ALA A 179 -0.87 -15.59 14.99
N VAL A 180 -1.83 -15.08 14.25
CA VAL A 180 -3.26 -15.27 14.51
C VAL A 180 -3.63 -16.74 14.62
N ASP A 181 -3.13 -17.57 13.71
CA ASP A 181 -3.35 -19.03 13.70
C ASP A 181 -2.85 -19.78 14.95
N VAL A 182 -1.85 -19.21 15.63
CA VAL A 182 -1.33 -19.76 16.91
C VAL A 182 -2.19 -19.30 18.08
N LEU A 183 -2.56 -18.01 18.10
CA LEU A 183 -3.38 -17.43 19.17
C LEU A 183 -4.82 -17.95 19.13
N GLU A 184 -5.42 -18.15 17.97
CA GLU A 184 -6.77 -18.71 17.82
C GLU A 184 -6.92 -20.07 18.53
N LYS A 185 -5.94 -20.95 18.35
CA LYS A 185 -5.94 -22.29 18.98
C LYS A 185 -5.85 -22.26 20.50
N LEU A 186 -5.30 -21.19 21.05
CA LEU A 186 -5.09 -21.02 22.48
C LEU A 186 -6.17 -20.16 23.13
N SER A 187 -6.97 -19.46 22.35
CA SER A 187 -7.98 -18.51 22.86
C SER A 187 -9.11 -19.18 23.63
N GLU A 188 -9.43 -20.43 23.30
CA GLU A 188 -10.47 -21.20 23.99
C GLU A 188 -10.02 -21.63 25.41
N ASP A 189 -8.72 -21.93 25.56
CA ASP A 189 -8.19 -22.46 26.82
C ASP A 189 -7.64 -21.33 27.74
N TYR A 190 -7.23 -20.22 27.19
CA TYR A 190 -6.55 -19.14 27.91
C TYR A 190 -7.23 -17.79 27.76
N PRO A 191 -7.92 -17.28 28.80
CA PRO A 191 -8.65 -15.99 28.74
C PRO A 191 -7.77 -14.79 28.32
N ILE A 192 -6.49 -14.76 28.69
CA ILE A 192 -5.59 -13.69 28.30
C ILE A 192 -5.38 -13.68 26.77
N VAL A 193 -5.30 -14.86 26.14
CA VAL A 193 -5.11 -14.96 24.69
C VAL A 193 -6.34 -14.46 23.95
N ALA A 194 -7.54 -14.81 24.43
CA ALA A 194 -8.80 -14.28 23.89
C ALA A 194 -8.86 -12.75 23.97
N LYS A 195 -8.44 -12.17 25.10
CA LYS A 195 -8.36 -10.71 25.28
C LYS A 195 -7.32 -10.03 24.38
N VAL A 196 -6.19 -10.67 24.14
CA VAL A 196 -5.17 -10.18 23.21
C VAL A 196 -5.67 -10.19 21.79
N MET A 197 -6.41 -11.22 21.38
CA MET A 197 -7.02 -11.28 20.04
C MET A 197 -8.06 -10.18 19.85
N GLU A 198 -8.91 -9.97 20.87
CA GLU A 198 -9.89 -8.88 20.87
C GLU A 198 -9.19 -7.51 20.80
N TYR A 199 -8.10 -7.30 21.54
CA TYR A 199 -7.29 -6.08 21.47
C TYR A 199 -6.74 -5.83 20.05
N HIS A 200 -6.21 -6.86 19.39
CA HIS A 200 -5.70 -6.74 18.02
C HIS A 200 -6.79 -6.43 16.97
N THR A 201 -8.06 -6.62 17.31
CA THR A 201 -9.18 -6.24 16.43
C THR A 201 -9.45 -4.73 16.49
N TYR A 202 -9.15 -4.08 17.61
CA TYR A 202 -9.40 -2.64 17.82
C TYR A 202 -8.14 -1.78 17.63
N ALA A 203 -6.93 -2.32 17.78
CA ALA A 203 -5.65 -1.62 17.69
C ALA A 203 -4.98 -1.84 16.31
#